data_230df164eae947bd7cad2b3ccb51b71a
#
_entry.id   230df164eae947bd7cad2b3ccb51b71a
#
_cell.length_a   1.000
_cell.length_b   1.000
_cell.length_c   1.000
_cell.angle_alpha   90.00
_cell.angle_beta   90.00
_cell.angle_gamma   90.00
#
_symmetry.space_group_name_H-M   'P 1'
#
loop_
_entity.id
_entity.type
_entity.pdbx_description
1 polymer ?
#
loop_
_entity_poly.entity_id
_entity_poly.type
_entity_poly.pdbx_seq_one_letter_code
_entity_poly.pdbx_strand_id
1 'polypeptide(L)'
;MLLSLAHSPAKVGALVSAEGAFALVVPLMAGALSDRVRPSGRWGQRMPFVLAGGPLVAAGLVLLPFAPNYQLGGLTVLVFFIGYYIYYPPYRALYADLLPARLLPRAQSSQAVLRGVGLGERMIGGGLVLSAWTPLPFVLGAVTLGVSTLALRPVVRLLRTVPARSHDELANPRSAVDLFLRHRPLQIFAVANAIWEYSFAGLKFFIVLYIIKGLGQPRILATAVIAVVAVAYAVVAPIAGRLAERYGMVPVMEVSAAIYGAMLCFGLVPTSVTPMLFVLPLGALAGSILMTLPQALAFTLAPPNNEGASAGLVDFSRGVGVVVGPVLVGAAVSASTHLLPSTHGYAIMWPMIGAPILVSLPLLHLLRRRVEVA
;
A
#
# COMPACT_ATOMS: atom_id res chain seq x y z
N MET A 1 -5.88 -8.54 -21.23
CA MET A 1 -6.77 -7.47 -21.68
C MET A 1 -6.01 -6.21 -22.12
N LEU A 2 -5.38 -5.40 -21.25
CA LEU A 2 -4.62 -4.20 -21.70
C LEU A 2 -3.52 -4.55 -22.70
N LEU A 3 -2.82 -5.68 -22.54
CA LEU A 3 -1.83 -6.17 -23.51
C LEU A 3 -2.44 -6.49 -24.86
N SER A 4 -3.64 -7.05 -24.92
CA SER A 4 -4.33 -7.32 -26.18
C SER A 4 -4.79 -6.04 -26.90
N LEU A 5 -5.10 -4.98 -26.17
CA LEU A 5 -5.45 -3.68 -26.71
C LEU A 5 -4.21 -2.86 -27.13
N ALA A 6 -3.13 -2.94 -26.36
CA ALA A 6 -1.92 -2.14 -26.57
C ALA A 6 -0.99 -2.68 -27.65
N HIS A 7 -1.05 -3.99 -27.95
CA HIS A 7 -0.12 -4.72 -28.84
C HIS A 7 1.37 -4.50 -28.52
N SER A 8 1.69 -3.87 -27.36
CA SER A 8 3.05 -3.55 -26.93
C SER A 8 3.16 -3.52 -25.41
N PRO A 9 4.10 -4.29 -24.81
CA PRO A 9 4.38 -4.25 -23.38
C PRO A 9 4.79 -2.86 -22.88
N ALA A 10 5.49 -2.07 -23.72
CA ALA A 10 5.92 -0.71 -23.37
C ALA A 10 4.73 0.24 -23.14
N LYS A 11 3.67 0.17 -23.96
CA LYS A 11 2.45 0.96 -23.78
C LYS A 11 1.72 0.60 -22.49
N VAL A 12 1.65 -0.70 -22.15
CA VAL A 12 1.06 -1.15 -20.88
C VAL A 12 1.90 -0.67 -19.71
N GLY A 13 3.23 -0.76 -19.82
CA GLY A 13 4.17 -0.23 -18.83
C GLY A 13 3.98 1.27 -18.60
N ALA A 14 3.86 2.07 -19.67
CA ALA A 14 3.61 3.51 -19.56
C ALA A 14 2.29 3.83 -18.86
N LEU A 15 1.23 3.06 -19.12
CA LEU A 15 -0.07 3.23 -18.47
C LEU A 15 -0.01 2.88 -16.96
N VAL A 16 0.70 1.80 -16.63
CA VAL A 16 0.92 1.42 -15.22
C VAL A 16 1.82 2.44 -14.51
N SER A 17 2.81 3.00 -15.21
CA SER A 17 3.67 4.06 -14.65
C SER A 17 2.89 5.36 -14.36
N ALA A 18 1.80 5.62 -15.08
CA ALA A 18 0.91 6.73 -14.78
C ALA A 18 0.28 6.62 -13.37
N GLU A 19 0.03 5.39 -12.87
CA GLU A 19 -0.36 5.16 -11.46
C GLU A 19 0.61 5.84 -10.50
N GLY A 20 1.92 5.68 -10.71
CA GLY A 20 2.95 6.28 -9.87
C GLY A 20 2.86 7.81 -9.85
N ALA A 21 2.63 8.46 -11.00
CA ALA A 21 2.45 9.89 -11.07
C ALA A 21 1.20 10.38 -10.30
N PHE A 22 0.07 9.68 -10.44
CA PHE A 22 -1.14 9.97 -9.67
C PHE A 22 -0.94 9.71 -8.17
N ALA A 23 -0.24 8.63 -7.81
CA ALA A 23 0.07 8.29 -6.42
C ALA A 23 0.93 9.35 -5.72
N LEU A 24 1.76 10.08 -6.46
CA LEU A 24 2.61 11.14 -5.91
C LEU A 24 1.87 12.45 -5.64
N VAL A 25 0.84 12.78 -6.41
CA VAL A 25 0.22 14.11 -6.36
C VAL A 25 -1.18 14.07 -5.75
N VAL A 26 -2.05 13.21 -6.28
CA VAL A 26 -3.48 13.23 -5.95
C VAL A 26 -3.78 12.92 -4.48
N PRO A 27 -3.12 11.93 -3.82
CA PRO A 27 -3.38 11.63 -2.41
C PRO A 27 -3.04 12.78 -1.47
N LEU A 28 -1.93 13.48 -1.73
CA LEU A 28 -1.54 14.65 -0.92
C LEU A 28 -2.58 15.75 -1.02
N MET A 29 -3.04 16.05 -2.24
CA MET A 29 -4.06 17.06 -2.48
C MET A 29 -5.41 16.65 -1.89
N ALA A 30 -5.88 15.43 -2.16
CA ALA A 30 -7.17 14.94 -1.67
C ALA A 30 -7.19 14.83 -0.14
N GLY A 31 -6.11 14.35 0.46
CA GLY A 31 -5.97 14.28 1.91
C GLY A 31 -6.04 15.65 2.56
N ALA A 32 -5.17 16.58 2.16
CA ALA A 32 -5.13 17.94 2.68
C ALA A 32 -6.42 18.73 2.40
N LEU A 33 -7.03 18.55 1.23
CA LEU A 33 -8.29 19.20 0.89
C LEU A 33 -9.44 18.65 1.74
N SER A 34 -9.43 17.34 2.06
CA SER A 34 -10.44 16.73 2.92
C SER A 34 -10.38 17.24 4.37
N ASP A 35 -9.22 17.69 4.85
CA ASP A 35 -9.05 18.28 6.18
C ASP A 35 -9.69 19.68 6.29
N ARG A 36 -9.92 20.35 5.15
CA ARG A 36 -10.43 21.73 5.08
C ARG A 36 -11.90 21.86 4.85
N VAL A 37 -12.51 20.83 4.24
CA VAL A 37 -13.93 20.89 3.96
C VAL A 37 -14.69 21.00 5.28
N ARG A 38 -15.46 22.08 5.42
CA ARG A 38 -16.33 22.27 6.58
C ARG A 38 -17.31 21.10 6.65
N PRO A 39 -17.53 20.52 7.84
CA PRO A 39 -18.57 19.52 8.00
C PRO A 39 -19.89 20.13 7.58
N SER A 40 -20.38 19.83 6.37
CA SER A 40 -21.74 20.17 6.01
C SER A 40 -22.65 19.23 6.78
N GLY A 41 -23.62 19.77 7.50
CA GLY A 41 -24.45 19.06 8.50
C GLY A 41 -25.11 17.76 8.04
N ARG A 42 -25.03 17.41 6.75
CA ARG A 42 -25.61 16.19 6.17
C ARG A 42 -24.58 15.08 5.91
N TRP A 43 -23.32 15.41 5.61
CA TRP A 43 -22.35 14.44 5.07
C TRP A 43 -21.05 14.34 5.87
N GLY A 44 -20.80 15.20 6.84
CA GLY A 44 -19.51 15.26 7.52
C GLY A 44 -18.36 15.76 6.60
N GLN A 45 -17.15 15.79 7.12
CA GLN A 45 -15.99 16.40 6.45
C GLN A 45 -15.42 15.54 5.30
N ARG A 46 -15.32 14.22 5.49
CA ARG A 46 -14.64 13.29 4.56
C ARG A 46 -15.54 12.69 3.49
N MET A 47 -16.83 12.56 3.80
CA MET A 47 -17.79 11.86 2.93
C MET A 47 -17.97 12.45 1.54
N PRO A 48 -17.88 13.78 1.30
CA PRO A 48 -17.95 14.33 -0.06
C PRO A 48 -16.88 13.73 -0.99
N PHE A 49 -15.66 13.51 -0.52
CA PHE A 49 -14.57 12.89 -1.29
C PHE A 49 -14.83 11.41 -1.55
N VAL A 50 -15.32 10.69 -0.55
CA VAL A 50 -15.68 9.26 -0.68
C VAL A 50 -16.80 9.09 -1.70
N LEU A 51 -17.83 9.95 -1.63
CA LEU A 51 -18.99 9.91 -2.54
C LEU A 51 -18.66 10.41 -3.95
N ALA A 52 -17.68 11.30 -4.12
CA ALA A 52 -17.22 11.74 -5.44
C ALA A 52 -16.26 10.73 -6.07
N GLY A 53 -15.30 10.21 -5.30
CA GLY A 53 -14.29 9.27 -5.79
C GLY A 53 -14.85 7.88 -6.08
N GLY A 54 -15.75 7.37 -5.21
CA GLY A 54 -16.33 6.02 -5.35
C GLY A 54 -16.99 5.76 -6.72
N PRO A 55 -17.89 6.61 -7.21
CA PRO A 55 -18.47 6.45 -8.54
C PRO A 55 -17.44 6.51 -9.67
N LEU A 56 -16.40 7.34 -9.57
CA LEU A 56 -15.33 7.40 -10.57
C LEU A 56 -14.55 6.08 -10.62
N VAL A 57 -14.23 5.49 -9.46
CA VAL A 57 -13.59 4.17 -9.38
C VAL A 57 -14.50 3.12 -10.00
N ALA A 58 -15.79 3.10 -9.65
CA ALA A 58 -16.76 2.15 -10.19
C ALA A 58 -16.91 2.29 -11.71
N ALA A 59 -17.01 3.52 -12.21
CA ALA A 59 -17.08 3.79 -13.65
C ALA A 59 -15.82 3.31 -14.39
N GLY A 60 -14.63 3.63 -13.85
CA GLY A 60 -13.37 3.14 -14.42
C GLY A 60 -13.28 1.61 -14.47
N LEU A 61 -13.74 0.90 -13.42
CA LEU A 61 -13.81 -0.55 -13.39
C LEU A 61 -14.79 -1.10 -14.42
N VAL A 62 -16.03 -0.61 -14.45
CA VAL A 62 -17.08 -1.13 -15.32
C VAL A 62 -16.78 -0.86 -16.80
N LEU A 63 -16.24 0.30 -17.14
CA LEU A 63 -15.97 0.69 -18.53
C LEU A 63 -14.71 0.04 -19.09
N LEU A 64 -13.73 -0.30 -18.26
CA LEU A 64 -12.45 -0.86 -18.72
C LEU A 64 -12.60 -2.13 -19.60
N PRO A 65 -13.39 -3.15 -19.23
CA PRO A 65 -13.53 -4.37 -20.04
C PRO A 65 -14.24 -4.14 -21.37
N PHE A 66 -14.95 -3.05 -21.54
CA PHE A 66 -15.67 -2.71 -22.77
C PHE A 66 -14.93 -1.68 -23.64
N ALA A 67 -13.71 -1.30 -23.26
CA ALA A 67 -12.91 -0.35 -24.03
C ALA A 67 -12.54 -0.94 -25.41
N PRO A 68 -12.91 -0.31 -26.53
CA PRO A 68 -12.69 -0.84 -27.88
C PRO A 68 -11.23 -0.70 -28.34
N ASN A 69 -10.47 0.21 -27.72
CA ASN A 69 -9.09 0.47 -28.10
C ASN A 69 -8.24 0.88 -26.88
N TYR A 70 -6.91 0.94 -27.08
CA TYR A 70 -5.95 1.28 -26.03
C TYR A 70 -6.18 2.67 -25.45
N GLN A 71 -6.57 3.67 -26.25
CA GLN A 71 -6.74 5.05 -25.80
C GLN A 71 -7.93 5.15 -24.82
N LEU A 72 -9.08 4.57 -25.16
CA LEU A 72 -10.24 4.54 -24.28
C LEU A 72 -10.00 3.65 -23.06
N GLY A 73 -9.31 2.51 -23.22
CA GLY A 73 -8.86 1.69 -22.07
C GLY A 73 -7.92 2.46 -21.16
N GLY A 74 -7.00 3.23 -21.70
CA GLY A 74 -6.13 4.13 -20.94
C GLY A 74 -6.91 5.21 -20.19
N LEU A 75 -7.87 5.85 -20.84
CA LEU A 75 -8.73 6.86 -20.20
C LEU A 75 -9.53 6.27 -19.04
N THR A 76 -10.11 5.09 -19.18
CA THR A 76 -10.84 4.42 -18.09
C THR A 76 -9.93 4.09 -16.91
N VAL A 77 -8.69 3.67 -17.15
CA VAL A 77 -7.67 3.45 -16.10
C VAL A 77 -7.30 4.76 -15.41
N LEU A 78 -7.15 5.86 -16.14
CA LEU A 78 -6.88 7.17 -15.54
C LEU A 78 -8.06 7.64 -14.68
N VAL A 79 -9.30 7.48 -15.15
CA VAL A 79 -10.52 7.78 -14.35
C VAL A 79 -10.55 6.95 -13.07
N PHE A 80 -10.20 5.66 -13.16
CA PHE A 80 -10.07 4.79 -12.00
C PHE A 80 -9.03 5.33 -10.99
N PHE A 81 -7.81 5.67 -11.43
CA PHE A 81 -6.78 6.17 -10.53
C PHE A 81 -7.13 7.52 -9.90
N ILE A 82 -7.69 8.45 -10.66
CA ILE A 82 -8.17 9.72 -10.13
C ILE A 82 -9.23 9.47 -9.05
N GLY A 83 -10.24 8.66 -9.35
CA GLY A 83 -11.29 8.30 -8.40
C GLY A 83 -10.73 7.62 -7.15
N TYR A 84 -9.81 6.67 -7.33
CA TYR A 84 -9.18 5.93 -6.25
C TYR A 84 -8.41 6.86 -5.28
N TYR A 85 -7.59 7.75 -5.80
CA TYR A 85 -6.80 8.64 -4.98
C TYR A 85 -7.59 9.83 -4.39
N ILE A 86 -8.74 10.20 -4.97
CA ILE A 86 -9.70 11.10 -4.33
C ILE A 86 -10.45 10.40 -3.19
N TYR A 87 -10.80 9.12 -3.37
CA TYR A 87 -11.55 8.33 -2.40
C TYR A 87 -10.71 7.88 -1.21
N TYR A 88 -9.53 7.30 -1.49
CA TYR A 88 -8.83 6.42 -0.55
C TYR A 88 -8.19 7.14 0.65
N PRO A 89 -7.44 8.26 0.50
CA PRO A 89 -6.86 8.97 1.65
C PRO A 89 -7.93 9.52 2.62
N PRO A 90 -9.00 10.21 2.18
CA PRO A 90 -10.07 10.64 3.08
C PRO A 90 -10.81 9.47 3.75
N TYR A 91 -11.04 8.36 3.03
CA TYR A 91 -11.61 7.15 3.61
C TYR A 91 -10.75 6.59 4.75
N ARG A 92 -9.42 6.56 4.55
CA ARG A 92 -8.49 6.10 5.60
C ARG A 92 -8.46 7.03 6.79
N ALA A 93 -8.55 8.34 6.58
CA ALA A 93 -8.58 9.33 7.65
C ALA A 93 -9.82 9.20 8.54
N LEU A 94 -10.95 8.62 8.06
CA LEU A 94 -12.12 8.32 8.89
C LEU A 94 -11.78 7.44 10.10
N TYR A 95 -10.77 6.56 10.01
CA TYR A 95 -10.36 5.74 11.15
C TYR A 95 -9.82 6.61 12.29
N ALA A 96 -9.00 7.62 11.96
CA ALA A 96 -8.47 8.55 12.95
C ALA A 96 -9.53 9.51 13.49
N ASP A 97 -10.51 9.89 12.67
CA ASP A 97 -11.63 10.74 13.10
C ASP A 97 -12.59 10.02 14.07
N LEU A 98 -12.75 8.69 13.92
CA LEU A 98 -13.76 7.90 14.64
C LEU A 98 -13.20 7.10 15.81
N LEU A 99 -11.91 6.78 15.80
CA LEU A 99 -11.31 5.87 16.75
C LEU A 99 -10.25 6.59 17.60
N PRO A 100 -10.20 6.30 18.90
CA PRO A 100 -9.09 6.78 19.74
C PRO A 100 -7.77 6.17 19.26
N ALA A 101 -6.66 6.89 19.45
CA ALA A 101 -5.33 6.50 18.97
C ALA A 101 -4.93 5.07 19.38
N ARG A 102 -5.30 4.63 20.59
CA ARG A 102 -5.05 3.27 21.10
C ARG A 102 -5.68 2.15 20.25
N LEU A 103 -6.78 2.42 19.54
CA LEU A 103 -7.48 1.43 18.71
C LEU A 103 -7.07 1.46 17.23
N LEU A 104 -6.29 2.45 16.80
CA LEU A 104 -5.84 2.57 15.41
C LEU A 104 -5.04 1.35 14.92
N PRO A 105 -4.08 0.79 15.72
CA PRO A 105 -3.35 -0.41 15.30
C PRO A 105 -4.28 -1.60 15.06
N ARG A 106 -5.28 -1.78 15.92
CA ARG A 106 -6.26 -2.87 15.82
C ARG A 106 -7.17 -2.71 14.61
N ALA A 107 -7.62 -1.49 14.34
CA ALA A 107 -8.42 -1.18 13.16
C ALA A 107 -7.64 -1.44 11.86
N GLN A 108 -6.37 -1.04 11.79
CA GLN A 108 -5.50 -1.32 10.66
C GLN A 108 -5.23 -2.82 10.49
N SER A 109 -5.06 -3.55 11.60
CA SER A 109 -4.93 -5.01 11.57
C SER A 109 -6.17 -5.70 11.00
N SER A 110 -7.37 -5.29 11.43
CA SER A 110 -8.64 -5.83 10.89
C SER A 110 -8.77 -5.54 9.39
N GLN A 111 -8.41 -4.33 8.94
CA GLN A 111 -8.38 -3.98 7.53
C GLN A 111 -7.36 -4.82 6.75
N ALA A 112 -6.20 -5.11 7.35
CA ALA A 112 -5.17 -5.94 6.72
C ALA A 112 -5.63 -7.40 6.53
N VAL A 113 -6.38 -7.96 7.48
CA VAL A 113 -7.01 -9.29 7.32
C VAL A 113 -7.94 -9.30 6.11
N LEU A 114 -8.83 -8.32 6.01
CA LEU A 114 -9.76 -8.23 4.88
C LEU A 114 -9.03 -8.05 3.53
N ARG A 115 -7.94 -7.28 3.51
CA ARG A 115 -7.08 -7.18 2.32
C ARG A 115 -6.42 -8.52 1.97
N GLY A 116 -5.97 -9.27 2.99
CA GLY A 116 -5.42 -10.61 2.80
C GLY A 116 -6.45 -11.59 2.22
N VAL A 117 -7.68 -11.57 2.72
CA VAL A 117 -8.79 -12.37 2.17
C VAL A 117 -9.06 -11.99 0.72
N GLY A 118 -9.19 -10.71 0.38
CA GLY A 118 -9.38 -10.25 -0.99
C GLY A 118 -8.23 -10.60 -1.94
N LEU A 119 -6.99 -10.62 -1.44
CA LEU A 119 -5.84 -11.10 -2.20
C LEU A 119 -5.94 -12.60 -2.48
N GLY A 120 -6.29 -13.41 -1.47
CA GLY A 120 -6.50 -14.85 -1.60
C GLY A 120 -7.63 -15.19 -2.56
N GLU A 121 -8.76 -14.50 -2.46
CA GLU A 121 -9.90 -14.65 -3.37
C GLU A 121 -9.50 -14.35 -4.83
N ARG A 122 -8.73 -13.28 -5.06
CA ARG A 122 -8.20 -12.94 -6.39
C ARG A 122 -7.29 -14.04 -6.93
N MET A 123 -6.47 -14.66 -6.09
CA MET A 123 -5.54 -15.70 -6.52
C MET A 123 -6.25 -17.02 -6.86
N ILE A 124 -7.27 -17.40 -6.08
CA ILE A 124 -8.00 -18.67 -6.23
C ILE A 124 -9.15 -18.50 -7.22
N GLY A 125 -9.97 -17.47 -7.04
CA GLY A 125 -11.18 -17.23 -7.82
C GLY A 125 -10.98 -16.42 -9.08
N GLY A 126 -9.94 -15.58 -9.14
CA GLY A 126 -9.75 -14.63 -10.23
C GLY A 126 -9.64 -15.26 -11.62
N GLY A 127 -8.98 -16.42 -11.71
CA GLY A 127 -8.87 -17.19 -12.97
C GLY A 127 -10.22 -17.75 -13.41
N LEU A 128 -10.98 -18.34 -12.49
CA LEU A 128 -12.29 -18.93 -12.74
C LEU A 128 -13.32 -17.86 -13.14
N VAL A 129 -13.36 -16.77 -12.40
CA VAL A 129 -14.27 -15.64 -12.65
C VAL A 129 -13.95 -14.99 -14.01
N LEU A 130 -12.67 -14.82 -14.33
CA LEU A 130 -12.23 -14.27 -15.60
C LEU A 130 -12.53 -15.19 -16.80
N SER A 131 -12.45 -16.53 -16.61
CA SER A 131 -12.78 -17.49 -17.64
C SER A 131 -14.28 -17.61 -17.89
N ALA A 132 -15.11 -17.39 -16.87
CA ALA A 132 -16.57 -17.40 -17.01
C ALA A 132 -17.07 -16.21 -17.85
N TRP A 133 -16.58 -15.02 -17.56
CA TRP A 133 -16.91 -13.80 -18.28
C TRP A 133 -15.87 -12.72 -18.00
N THR A 134 -15.13 -12.28 -19.02
CA THR A 134 -14.01 -11.33 -18.84
C THR A 134 -14.35 -10.05 -18.07
N PRO A 135 -15.54 -9.40 -18.25
CA PRO A 135 -15.95 -8.24 -17.45
C PRO A 135 -16.34 -8.54 -16.00
N LEU A 136 -16.66 -9.80 -15.67
CA LEU A 136 -17.24 -10.16 -14.37
C LEU A 136 -16.43 -9.68 -13.14
N PRO A 137 -15.10 -9.87 -13.05
CA PRO A 137 -14.33 -9.41 -11.89
C PRO A 137 -14.36 -7.87 -11.73
N PHE A 138 -14.45 -7.14 -12.82
CA PHE A 138 -14.54 -5.67 -12.81
C PHE A 138 -15.91 -5.19 -12.32
N VAL A 139 -16.98 -5.83 -12.80
CA VAL A 139 -18.35 -5.53 -12.37
C VAL A 139 -18.53 -5.89 -10.88
N LEU A 140 -18.07 -7.06 -10.45
CA LEU A 140 -18.08 -7.47 -9.04
C LEU A 140 -17.32 -6.47 -8.15
N GLY A 141 -16.14 -6.01 -8.58
CA GLY A 141 -15.39 -4.98 -7.89
C GLY A 141 -16.16 -3.67 -7.76
N ALA A 142 -16.81 -3.20 -8.82
CA ALA A 142 -17.62 -2.00 -8.80
C ALA A 142 -18.87 -2.13 -7.90
N VAL A 143 -19.55 -3.28 -7.94
CA VAL A 143 -20.71 -3.58 -7.06
C VAL A 143 -20.27 -3.62 -5.61
N THR A 144 -19.17 -4.32 -5.29
CA THR A 144 -18.61 -4.39 -3.93
C THR A 144 -18.27 -3.01 -3.40
N LEU A 145 -17.64 -2.15 -4.22
CA LEU A 145 -17.36 -0.77 -3.86
C LEU A 145 -18.66 0.02 -3.60
N GLY A 146 -19.66 -0.12 -4.46
CA GLY A 146 -20.97 0.53 -4.30
C GLY A 146 -21.65 0.12 -3.02
N VAL A 147 -21.74 -1.19 -2.74
CA VAL A 147 -22.31 -1.73 -1.50
C VAL A 147 -21.53 -1.24 -0.28
N SER A 148 -20.20 -1.27 -0.32
CA SER A 148 -19.35 -0.77 0.77
C SER A 148 -19.56 0.73 1.02
N THR A 149 -19.67 1.53 -0.05
CA THR A 149 -19.96 2.97 0.06
C THR A 149 -21.35 3.23 0.67
N LEU A 150 -22.36 2.43 0.31
CA LEU A 150 -23.67 2.50 0.92
C LEU A 150 -23.68 2.07 2.40
N ALA A 151 -22.88 1.05 2.74
CA ALA A 151 -22.70 0.59 4.13
C ALA A 151 -22.03 1.64 5.03
N LEU A 152 -21.39 2.68 4.48
CA LEU A 152 -20.88 3.82 5.25
C LEU A 152 -21.97 4.78 5.74
N ARG A 153 -23.23 4.66 5.28
CA ARG A 153 -24.33 5.55 5.72
C ARG A 153 -24.50 5.66 7.24
N PRO A 154 -24.47 4.56 8.03
CA PRO A 154 -24.52 4.67 9.49
C PRO A 154 -23.31 5.41 10.07
N VAL A 155 -22.13 5.26 9.46
CA VAL A 155 -20.91 6.00 9.86
C VAL A 155 -21.09 7.51 9.69
N VAL A 156 -21.76 7.95 8.63
CA VAL A 156 -22.11 9.36 8.43
C VAL A 156 -22.96 9.90 9.56
N ARG A 157 -23.90 9.11 10.08
CA ARG A 157 -24.73 9.51 11.23
C ARG A 157 -23.88 9.69 12.49
N LEU A 158 -22.91 8.82 12.69
CA LEU A 158 -21.97 8.90 13.80
C LEU A 158 -21.04 10.14 13.68
N LEU A 159 -20.56 10.45 12.48
CA LEU A 159 -19.73 11.64 12.21
C LEU A 159 -20.46 12.96 12.48
N ARG A 160 -21.79 13.00 12.42
CA ARG A 160 -22.58 14.19 12.76
C ARG A 160 -22.55 14.53 14.25
N THR A 161 -22.28 13.56 15.10
CA THR A 161 -22.18 13.75 16.55
C THR A 161 -20.80 14.22 16.99
N VAL A 162 -19.80 14.16 16.10
CA VAL A 162 -18.46 14.68 16.36
C VAL A 162 -18.52 16.22 16.28
N PRO A 163 -18.05 16.96 17.30
CA PRO A 163 -18.06 18.41 17.28
C PRO A 163 -17.36 18.96 16.04
N ALA A 164 -17.98 19.96 15.41
CA ALA A 164 -17.33 20.68 14.29
C ALA A 164 -16.02 21.32 14.81
N ARG A 165 -14.91 21.06 14.15
CA ARG A 165 -13.62 21.65 14.46
C ARG A 165 -13.70 23.17 14.32
N SER A 166 -13.04 23.90 15.23
CA SER A 166 -13.02 25.36 15.20
C SER A 166 -12.38 25.89 13.91
N HIS A 167 -12.89 27.06 13.46
CA HIS A 167 -12.51 27.65 12.16
C HIS A 167 -11.00 28.00 12.03
N ASP A 168 -10.37 28.35 13.17
CA ASP A 168 -8.96 28.77 13.24
C ASP A 168 -7.98 27.59 13.11
N GLU A 169 -8.50 26.35 13.25
CA GLU A 169 -7.69 25.12 13.13
C GLU A 169 -7.71 24.48 11.75
N LEU A 170 -8.42 25.09 10.78
CA LEU A 170 -8.45 24.54 9.41
C LEU A 170 -7.11 24.74 8.71
N ALA A 171 -6.44 23.63 8.46
CA ALA A 171 -5.13 23.62 7.84
C ALA A 171 -5.09 24.34 6.48
N ASN A 172 -4.02 25.10 6.21
CA ASN A 172 -3.76 25.83 4.95
C ASN A 172 -3.49 24.84 3.77
N PRO A 173 -3.85 25.05 2.45
CA PRO A 173 -3.59 24.14 1.31
C PRO A 173 -2.14 23.75 1.10
N ARG A 174 -1.28 24.57 1.54
CA ARG A 174 0.14 24.23 1.65
C ARG A 174 0.41 23.22 2.79
N SER A 175 -0.64 22.83 3.56
CA SER A 175 -0.49 22.14 4.82
C SER A 175 0.11 20.74 4.71
N ALA A 176 -0.13 19.96 3.66
CA ALA A 176 0.49 18.65 3.54
C ALA A 176 2.00 18.77 3.27
N VAL A 177 2.40 19.72 2.43
CA VAL A 177 3.81 20.02 2.15
C VAL A 177 4.44 20.74 3.34
N ASP A 178 3.76 21.75 3.92
CA ASP A 178 4.22 22.45 5.12
C ASP A 178 4.28 21.53 6.34
N LEU A 179 3.31 20.61 6.48
CA LEU A 179 3.32 19.59 7.51
C LEU A 179 4.54 18.67 7.35
N PHE A 180 4.80 18.19 6.13
CA PHE A 180 5.99 17.41 5.82
C PHE A 180 7.26 18.21 6.12
N LEU A 181 7.38 19.45 5.65
CA LEU A 181 8.60 20.26 5.80
C LEU A 181 8.87 20.69 7.25
N ARG A 182 7.85 20.88 8.08
CA ARG A 182 7.98 21.39 9.45
C ARG A 182 7.91 20.31 10.52
N HIS A 183 7.26 19.15 10.26
CA HIS A 183 7.04 18.12 11.26
C HIS A 183 8.05 16.97 11.12
N ARG A 184 9.18 17.09 11.81
CA ARG A 184 10.31 16.17 11.72
C ARG A 184 9.97 14.68 11.95
N PRO A 185 9.08 14.29 12.91
CA PRO A 185 8.66 12.89 13.03
C PRO A 185 8.00 12.33 11.78
N LEU A 186 7.13 13.11 11.11
CA LEU A 186 6.49 12.69 9.86
C LEU A 186 7.48 12.61 8.69
N GLN A 187 8.52 13.46 8.65
CA GLN A 187 9.59 13.34 7.65
C GLN A 187 10.35 12.02 7.80
N ILE A 188 10.78 11.71 9.03
CA ILE A 188 11.50 10.47 9.33
C ILE A 188 10.62 9.27 8.97
N PHE A 189 9.34 9.31 9.36
CA PHE A 189 8.37 8.28 9.04
C PHE A 189 8.20 8.11 7.51
N ALA A 190 8.02 9.19 6.76
CA ALA A 190 7.79 9.14 5.32
C ALA A 190 8.99 8.55 4.56
N VAL A 191 10.22 8.90 4.98
CA VAL A 191 11.44 8.30 4.41
C VAL A 191 11.50 6.80 4.73
N ALA A 192 11.25 6.40 5.98
CA ALA A 192 11.24 4.99 6.37
C ALA A 192 10.15 4.22 5.59
N ASN A 193 8.94 4.77 5.48
CA ASN A 193 7.85 4.16 4.74
C ASN A 193 8.16 4.03 3.24
N ALA A 194 8.80 5.02 2.62
CA ALA A 194 9.25 4.93 1.23
C ALA A 194 10.27 3.80 1.03
N ILE A 195 11.18 3.60 1.98
CA ILE A 195 12.16 2.50 1.96
C ILE A 195 11.45 1.14 2.08
N TRP A 196 10.46 1.00 2.95
CA TRP A 196 9.71 -0.25 3.08
C TRP A 196 8.89 -0.57 1.82
N GLU A 197 8.20 0.41 1.28
CA GLU A 197 7.42 0.26 0.04
C GLU A 197 8.30 -0.01 -1.19
N TYR A 198 9.52 0.57 -1.23
CA TYR A 198 10.57 0.21 -2.20
C TYR A 198 10.85 -1.30 -2.15
N SER A 199 11.10 -1.83 -0.95
CA SER A 199 11.41 -3.25 -0.76
C SER A 199 10.22 -4.15 -1.11
N PHE A 200 9.01 -3.79 -0.68
CA PHE A 200 7.79 -4.54 -1.02
C PHE A 200 7.51 -4.54 -2.52
N ALA A 201 7.67 -3.41 -3.19
CA ALA A 201 7.49 -3.32 -4.63
C ALA A 201 8.54 -4.14 -5.39
N GLY A 202 9.81 -4.03 -5.01
CA GLY A 202 10.89 -4.84 -5.57
C GLY A 202 10.62 -6.33 -5.40
N LEU A 203 10.28 -6.78 -4.18
CA LEU A 203 9.94 -8.17 -3.92
C LEU A 203 8.76 -8.63 -4.78
N LYS A 204 7.67 -7.89 -4.80
CA LYS A 204 6.44 -8.23 -5.52
C LYS A 204 6.68 -8.43 -7.03
N PHE A 205 7.52 -7.61 -7.64
CA PHE A 205 7.82 -7.70 -9.07
C PHE A 205 8.82 -8.80 -9.40
N PHE A 206 9.88 -8.94 -8.58
CA PHE A 206 11.00 -9.79 -8.94
C PHE A 206 10.96 -11.19 -8.36
N ILE A 207 10.17 -11.47 -7.31
CA ILE A 207 10.08 -12.82 -6.71
C ILE A 207 9.64 -13.89 -7.71
N VAL A 208 8.64 -13.57 -8.55
CA VAL A 208 8.15 -14.49 -9.58
C VAL A 208 9.22 -14.73 -10.64
N LEU A 209 9.89 -13.65 -11.07
CA LEU A 209 10.95 -13.74 -12.06
C LEU A 209 12.17 -14.48 -11.52
N TYR A 210 12.53 -14.27 -10.26
CA TYR A 210 13.60 -15.01 -9.58
C TYR A 210 13.30 -16.51 -9.54
N ILE A 211 12.09 -16.94 -9.16
CA ILE A 211 11.71 -18.35 -9.10
C ILE A 211 11.71 -18.98 -10.50
N ILE A 212 11.12 -18.29 -11.49
CA ILE A 212 10.97 -18.87 -12.84
C ILE A 212 12.26 -18.76 -13.64
N LYS A 213 12.89 -17.58 -13.70
CA LYS A 213 14.06 -17.34 -14.56
C LYS A 213 15.38 -17.55 -13.81
N GLY A 214 15.43 -17.16 -12.54
CA GLY A 214 16.63 -17.30 -11.72
C GLY A 214 16.86 -18.74 -11.26
N LEU A 215 15.82 -19.43 -10.77
CA LEU A 215 15.92 -20.80 -10.27
C LEU A 215 15.41 -21.88 -11.25
N GLY A 216 14.93 -21.50 -12.44
CA GLY A 216 14.43 -22.43 -13.45
C GLY A 216 13.16 -23.20 -13.05
N GLN A 217 12.41 -22.70 -12.09
CA GLN A 217 11.29 -23.42 -11.49
C GLN A 217 9.95 -23.16 -12.22
N PRO A 218 9.00 -24.10 -12.16
CA PRO A 218 7.71 -23.95 -12.83
C PRO A 218 6.86 -22.83 -12.20
N ARG A 219 5.99 -22.21 -12.99
CA ARG A 219 5.10 -21.11 -12.58
C ARG A 219 4.21 -21.46 -11.39
N ILE A 220 3.81 -22.73 -11.28
CA ILE A 220 2.96 -23.20 -10.17
C ILE A 220 3.66 -22.99 -8.82
N LEU A 221 4.98 -23.17 -8.75
CA LEU A 221 5.74 -22.96 -7.52
C LEU A 221 5.81 -21.47 -7.15
N ALA A 222 5.98 -20.58 -8.13
CA ALA A 222 5.91 -19.14 -7.89
C ALA A 222 4.55 -18.73 -7.32
N THR A 223 3.47 -19.29 -7.84
CA THR A 223 2.11 -19.06 -7.33
C THR A 223 1.95 -19.60 -5.90
N ALA A 224 2.47 -20.79 -5.61
CA ALA A 224 2.43 -21.37 -4.26
C ALA A 224 3.20 -20.49 -3.24
N VAL A 225 4.37 -19.98 -3.60
CA VAL A 225 5.14 -19.07 -2.75
C VAL A 225 4.36 -17.79 -2.44
N ILE A 226 3.72 -17.17 -3.45
CA ILE A 226 2.88 -15.98 -3.22
C ILE A 226 1.68 -16.31 -2.32
N ALA A 227 1.06 -17.49 -2.48
CA ALA A 227 -0.04 -17.92 -1.64
C ALA A 227 0.40 -18.07 -0.17
N VAL A 228 1.57 -18.65 0.08
CA VAL A 228 2.13 -18.77 1.44
C VAL A 228 2.38 -17.38 2.04
N VAL A 229 2.93 -16.43 1.29
CA VAL A 229 3.12 -15.05 1.74
C VAL A 229 1.78 -14.38 2.07
N ALA A 230 0.75 -14.58 1.24
CA ALA A 230 -0.58 -14.02 1.48
C ALA A 230 -1.23 -14.59 2.75
N VAL A 231 -1.11 -15.91 2.98
CA VAL A 231 -1.57 -16.56 4.21
C VAL A 231 -0.82 -16.03 5.43
N ALA A 232 0.50 -15.95 5.36
CA ALA A 232 1.33 -15.38 6.43
C ALA A 232 0.90 -13.96 6.79
N TYR A 233 0.64 -13.12 5.77
CA TYR A 233 0.11 -11.77 5.95
C TYR A 233 -1.24 -11.77 6.68
N ALA A 234 -2.19 -12.59 6.25
CA ALA A 234 -3.53 -12.66 6.86
C ALA A 234 -3.49 -13.12 8.33
N VAL A 235 -2.61 -14.09 8.63
CA VAL A 235 -2.46 -14.65 9.99
C VAL A 235 -1.80 -13.65 10.94
N VAL A 236 -0.79 -12.91 10.47
CA VAL A 236 -0.02 -11.99 11.33
C VAL A 236 -0.71 -10.64 11.53
N ALA A 237 -1.55 -10.20 10.60
CA ALA A 237 -2.19 -8.91 10.71
C ALA A 237 -2.91 -8.67 12.06
N PRO A 238 -3.75 -9.60 12.58
CA PRO A 238 -4.38 -9.41 13.90
C PRO A 238 -3.37 -9.46 15.05
N ILE A 239 -2.28 -10.19 14.90
CA ILE A 239 -1.21 -10.29 15.90
C ILE A 239 -0.44 -8.96 15.95
N ALA A 240 -0.16 -8.35 14.80
CA ALA A 240 0.50 -7.06 14.68
C ALA A 240 -0.20 -5.96 15.50
N GLY A 241 -1.54 -5.89 15.42
CA GLY A 241 -2.31 -4.93 16.20
C GLY A 241 -2.19 -5.15 17.70
N ARG A 242 -2.30 -6.39 18.17
CA ARG A 242 -2.16 -6.74 19.60
C ARG A 242 -0.75 -6.47 20.12
N LEU A 243 0.28 -6.78 19.35
CA LEU A 243 1.67 -6.47 19.70
C LEU A 243 1.89 -4.96 19.81
N ALA A 244 1.34 -4.19 18.85
CA ALA A 244 1.45 -2.74 18.86
C ALA A 244 0.70 -2.10 20.04
N GLU A 245 -0.46 -2.62 20.44
CA GLU A 245 -1.19 -2.20 21.63
C GLU A 245 -0.41 -2.47 22.93
N ARG A 246 0.31 -3.60 22.98
CA ARG A 246 1.02 -4.04 24.20
C ARG A 246 2.41 -3.42 24.34
N TYR A 247 3.16 -3.33 23.26
CA TYR A 247 4.58 -2.96 23.27
C TYR A 247 4.88 -1.61 22.60
N GLY A 248 3.84 -0.96 22.03
CA GLY A 248 3.98 0.23 21.21
C GLY A 248 4.28 -0.09 19.73
N MET A 249 3.84 0.81 18.85
CA MET A 249 3.98 0.61 17.39
C MET A 249 5.44 0.64 16.94
N VAL A 250 6.22 1.62 17.37
CA VAL A 250 7.59 1.83 16.88
C VAL A 250 8.52 0.68 17.29
N PRO A 251 8.56 0.21 18.55
CA PRO A 251 9.38 -0.95 18.94
C PRO A 251 9.03 -2.23 18.16
N VAL A 252 7.73 -2.48 17.96
CA VAL A 252 7.27 -3.66 17.20
C VAL A 252 7.71 -3.58 15.75
N MET A 253 7.62 -2.39 15.13
CA MET A 253 8.10 -2.16 13.75
C MET A 253 9.62 -2.25 13.65
N GLU A 254 10.37 -1.79 14.65
CA GLU A 254 11.84 -1.86 14.69
C GLU A 254 12.32 -3.32 14.68
N VAL A 255 11.78 -4.17 15.56
CA VAL A 255 12.08 -5.61 15.59
C VAL A 255 11.66 -6.27 14.28
N SER A 256 10.50 -5.94 13.76
CA SER A 256 10.01 -6.51 12.50
C SER A 256 10.87 -6.10 11.32
N ALA A 257 11.34 -4.85 11.25
CA ALA A 257 12.26 -4.39 10.22
C ALA A 257 13.60 -5.11 10.28
N ALA A 258 14.14 -5.33 11.48
CA ALA A 258 15.39 -6.08 11.66
C ALA A 258 15.25 -7.52 11.16
N ILE A 259 14.20 -8.23 11.58
CA ILE A 259 13.96 -9.62 11.16
C ILE A 259 13.71 -9.68 9.65
N TYR A 260 12.82 -8.82 9.12
CA TYR A 260 12.47 -8.81 7.71
C TYR A 260 13.67 -8.50 6.82
N GLY A 261 14.42 -7.45 7.13
CA GLY A 261 15.62 -7.07 6.37
C GLY A 261 16.70 -8.15 6.40
N ALA A 262 16.97 -8.77 7.57
CA ALA A 262 17.90 -9.87 7.71
C ALA A 262 17.48 -11.09 6.89
N MET A 263 16.21 -11.49 6.95
CA MET A 263 15.67 -12.62 6.18
C MET A 263 15.75 -12.36 4.68
N LEU A 264 15.47 -11.16 4.22
CA LEU A 264 15.63 -10.80 2.81
C LEU A 264 17.10 -10.87 2.38
N CYS A 265 18.03 -10.30 3.15
CA CYS A 265 19.46 -10.39 2.83
C CYS A 265 19.95 -11.84 2.82
N PHE A 266 19.45 -12.68 3.72
CA PHE A 266 19.75 -14.11 3.73
C PHE A 266 19.28 -14.83 2.46
N GLY A 267 18.24 -14.31 1.79
CA GLY A 267 17.76 -14.84 0.50
C GLY A 267 18.79 -14.87 -0.62
N LEU A 268 19.93 -14.17 -0.49
CA LEU A 268 21.05 -14.25 -1.43
C LEU A 268 21.77 -15.63 -1.39
N VAL A 269 21.78 -16.27 -0.22
CA VAL A 269 22.56 -17.49 0.03
C VAL A 269 21.98 -18.74 -0.64
N PRO A 270 20.64 -19.01 -0.55
CA PRO A 270 20.05 -20.20 -1.16
C PRO A 270 20.01 -20.11 -2.69
N THR A 271 20.59 -21.10 -3.35
CA THR A 271 20.49 -21.30 -4.80
C THR A 271 19.39 -22.32 -5.16
N SER A 272 18.64 -22.78 -4.18
CA SER A 272 17.54 -23.75 -4.34
C SER A 272 16.27 -23.25 -3.65
N VAL A 273 15.12 -23.84 -4.00
CA VAL A 273 13.81 -23.42 -3.49
C VAL A 273 13.56 -23.89 -2.05
N THR A 274 14.15 -25.02 -1.65
CA THR A 274 13.86 -25.63 -0.34
C THR A 274 14.16 -24.71 0.84
N PRO A 275 15.32 -24.07 0.98
CA PRO A 275 15.55 -23.09 2.05
C PRO A 275 14.60 -21.88 1.97
N MET A 276 14.18 -21.50 0.78
CA MET A 276 13.28 -20.38 0.58
C MET A 276 11.88 -20.62 1.16
N LEU A 277 11.42 -21.88 1.20
CA LEU A 277 10.16 -22.25 1.83
C LEU A 277 10.13 -21.97 3.34
N PHE A 278 11.27 -21.82 3.98
CA PHE A 278 11.40 -21.44 5.40
C PHE A 278 11.66 -19.93 5.57
N VAL A 279 12.55 -19.37 4.76
CA VAL A 279 12.93 -17.94 4.85
C VAL A 279 11.78 -17.02 4.47
N LEU A 280 11.05 -17.33 3.38
CA LEU A 280 9.98 -16.48 2.89
C LEU A 280 8.79 -16.36 3.85
N PRO A 281 8.26 -17.44 4.46
CA PRO A 281 7.20 -17.32 5.45
C PRO A 281 7.62 -16.48 6.66
N LEU A 282 8.82 -16.70 7.19
CA LEU A 282 9.34 -15.95 8.33
C LEU A 282 9.52 -14.46 7.99
N GLY A 283 10.10 -14.18 6.83
CA GLY A 283 10.17 -12.82 6.30
C GLY A 283 8.78 -12.19 6.07
N ALA A 284 7.83 -12.97 5.53
CA ALA A 284 6.46 -12.51 5.32
C ALA A 284 5.74 -12.18 6.64
N LEU A 285 5.96 -12.97 7.70
CA LEU A 285 5.42 -12.68 9.02
C LEU A 285 5.90 -11.30 9.52
N ALA A 286 7.20 -11.04 9.49
CA ALA A 286 7.78 -9.76 9.91
C ALA A 286 7.38 -8.61 8.97
N GLY A 287 7.46 -8.82 7.65
CA GLY A 287 7.07 -7.84 6.64
C GLY A 287 5.59 -7.42 6.74
N SER A 288 4.70 -8.34 7.16
CA SER A 288 3.28 -8.05 7.37
C SER A 288 3.03 -6.95 8.40
N ILE A 289 3.85 -6.88 9.43
CA ILE A 289 3.77 -5.85 10.47
C ILE A 289 4.10 -4.48 9.87
N LEU A 290 5.17 -4.40 9.05
CA LEU A 290 5.56 -3.17 8.34
C LEU A 290 4.55 -2.74 7.25
N MET A 291 3.71 -3.65 6.76
CA MET A 291 2.62 -3.32 5.84
C MET A 291 1.34 -2.89 6.57
N THR A 292 1.16 -3.31 7.83
CA THR A 292 -0.08 -3.12 8.59
C THR A 292 -0.06 -1.84 9.42
N LEU A 293 1.02 -1.56 10.14
CA LEU A 293 1.09 -0.50 11.13
C LEU A 293 1.40 0.92 10.62
N PRO A 294 2.02 1.14 9.43
CA PRO A 294 2.45 2.47 9.02
C PRO A 294 1.35 3.52 9.03
N GLN A 295 0.14 3.15 8.61
CA GLN A 295 -0.99 4.09 8.61
C GLN A 295 -1.40 4.50 10.03
N ALA A 296 -1.44 3.56 10.96
CA ALA A 296 -1.76 3.84 12.37
C ALA A 296 -0.68 4.74 12.98
N LEU A 297 0.59 4.45 12.70
CA LEU A 297 1.72 5.27 13.18
C LEU A 297 1.66 6.69 12.60
N ALA A 298 1.38 6.84 11.31
CA ALA A 298 1.26 8.15 10.68
C ALA A 298 0.16 9.01 11.32
N PHE A 299 -0.98 8.41 11.66
CA PHE A 299 -2.07 9.11 12.35
C PHE A 299 -1.69 9.50 13.78
N THR A 300 -0.93 8.67 14.48
CA THR A 300 -0.46 8.99 15.85
C THR A 300 0.60 10.10 15.86
N LEU A 301 1.42 10.16 14.78
CA LEU A 301 2.43 11.21 14.61
C LEU A 301 1.86 12.52 14.08
N ALA A 302 0.66 12.49 13.48
CA ALA A 302 0.04 13.67 12.91
C ALA A 302 -0.38 14.66 14.00
N PRO A 303 -0.13 15.96 13.83
CA PRO A 303 -0.78 16.96 14.63
C PRO A 303 -2.30 16.89 14.47
N PRO A 304 -3.07 17.32 15.48
CA PRO A 304 -4.53 17.37 15.38
C PRO A 304 -4.99 18.10 14.11
N ASN A 305 -6.08 17.66 13.53
CA ASN A 305 -6.68 18.23 12.31
C ASN A 305 -5.89 18.05 11.00
N ASN A 306 -4.86 17.18 10.98
CA ASN A 306 -4.04 16.86 9.80
C ASN A 306 -4.09 15.38 9.41
N GLU A 307 -5.15 14.65 9.77
CA GLU A 307 -5.28 13.20 9.56
C GLU A 307 -5.36 12.87 8.06
N GLY A 308 -6.06 13.69 7.26
CA GLY A 308 -6.14 13.52 5.82
C GLY A 308 -4.81 13.82 5.14
N ALA A 309 -4.13 14.90 5.55
CA ALA A 309 -2.78 15.23 5.06
C ALA A 309 -1.78 14.12 5.40
N SER A 310 -1.87 13.55 6.61
CA SER A 310 -1.04 12.42 7.03
C SER A 310 -1.34 11.15 6.21
N ALA A 311 -2.61 10.84 5.95
CA ALA A 311 -2.98 9.74 5.06
C ALA A 311 -2.43 9.92 3.64
N GLY A 312 -2.53 11.14 3.11
CA GLY A 312 -1.95 11.51 1.81
C GLY A 312 -0.42 11.35 1.78
N LEU A 313 0.26 11.71 2.87
CA LEU A 313 1.71 11.55 3.00
C LEU A 313 2.15 10.07 3.01
N VAL A 314 1.37 9.19 3.65
CA VAL A 314 1.60 7.73 3.56
C VAL A 314 1.52 7.25 2.13
N ASP A 315 0.47 7.66 1.40
CA ASP A 315 0.29 7.23 0.01
C ASP A 315 1.34 7.86 -0.93
N PHE A 316 1.78 9.09 -0.68
CA PHE A 316 2.90 9.71 -1.40
C PHE A 316 4.21 8.93 -1.18
N SER A 317 4.60 8.69 0.07
CA SER A 317 5.82 7.96 0.40
C SER A 317 5.80 6.53 -0.15
N ARG A 318 4.65 5.88 -0.13
CA ARG A 318 4.40 4.61 -0.82
C ARG A 318 4.62 4.74 -2.33
N GLY A 319 4.03 5.76 -2.96
CA GLY A 319 4.20 6.03 -4.40
C GLY A 319 5.67 6.14 -4.81
N VAL A 320 6.46 6.87 -4.02
CA VAL A 320 7.93 6.97 -4.23
C VAL A 320 8.57 5.57 -4.21
N GLY A 321 8.30 4.78 -3.18
CA GLY A 321 8.86 3.43 -3.05
C GLY A 321 8.46 2.50 -4.19
N VAL A 322 7.19 2.51 -4.57
CA VAL A 322 6.63 1.66 -5.64
C VAL A 322 7.22 2.01 -7.02
N VAL A 323 7.51 3.28 -7.27
CA VAL A 323 8.14 3.71 -8.54
C VAL A 323 9.63 3.35 -8.55
N VAL A 324 10.35 3.68 -7.49
CA VAL A 324 11.81 3.55 -7.43
C VAL A 324 12.24 2.09 -7.27
N GLY A 325 11.50 1.29 -6.49
CA GLY A 325 11.86 -0.09 -6.16
C GLY A 325 12.11 -0.97 -7.38
N PRO A 326 11.12 -1.20 -8.25
CA PRO A 326 11.29 -2.06 -9.41
C PRO A 326 12.36 -1.56 -10.39
N VAL A 327 12.53 -0.24 -10.52
CA VAL A 327 13.52 0.36 -11.42
C VAL A 327 14.95 0.05 -10.94
N LEU A 328 15.27 0.33 -9.67
CA LEU A 328 16.60 0.11 -9.13
C LEU A 328 16.92 -1.39 -9.01
N VAL A 329 15.98 -2.21 -8.55
CA VAL A 329 16.17 -3.67 -8.48
C VAL A 329 16.36 -4.24 -9.88
N GLY A 330 15.57 -3.81 -10.87
CA GLY A 330 15.70 -4.26 -12.25
C GLY A 330 17.05 -3.87 -12.88
N ALA A 331 17.51 -2.65 -12.64
CA ALA A 331 18.82 -2.20 -13.07
C ALA A 331 19.95 -3.04 -12.43
N ALA A 332 19.85 -3.31 -11.12
CA ALA A 332 20.81 -4.16 -10.40
C ALA A 332 20.82 -5.59 -10.93
N VAL A 333 19.66 -6.20 -11.20
CA VAL A 333 19.55 -7.54 -11.82
C VAL A 333 20.27 -7.55 -13.17
N SER A 334 20.01 -6.56 -14.03
CA SER A 334 20.62 -6.46 -15.36
C SER A 334 22.15 -6.31 -15.28
N ALA A 335 22.64 -5.49 -14.36
CA ALA A 335 24.08 -5.27 -14.15
C ALA A 335 24.79 -6.51 -13.55
N SER A 336 24.06 -7.33 -12.80
CA SER A 336 24.62 -8.47 -12.06
C SER A 336 24.56 -9.80 -12.83
N THR A 337 24.11 -9.82 -14.07
CA THR A 337 23.99 -11.05 -14.89
C THR A 337 25.30 -11.80 -15.00
N HIS A 338 26.43 -11.09 -15.14
CA HIS A 338 27.76 -11.67 -15.23
C HIS A 338 28.37 -12.07 -13.87
N LEU A 339 27.94 -11.39 -12.79
CA LEU A 339 28.43 -11.64 -11.43
C LEU A 339 27.74 -12.84 -10.78
N LEU A 340 26.48 -13.09 -11.12
CA LEU A 340 25.64 -14.14 -10.55
C LEU A 340 25.05 -15.02 -11.68
N PRO A 341 25.88 -15.75 -12.44
CA PRO A 341 25.41 -16.50 -13.61
C PRO A 341 24.46 -17.64 -13.25
N SER A 342 24.59 -18.23 -12.05
CA SER A 342 23.74 -19.33 -11.56
C SER A 342 22.26 -18.94 -11.45
N THR A 343 21.97 -17.65 -11.26
CA THR A 343 20.61 -17.12 -11.15
C THR A 343 20.30 -16.04 -12.18
N HIS A 344 21.11 -15.96 -13.25
CA HIS A 344 20.98 -14.91 -14.29
C HIS A 344 20.93 -13.50 -13.71
N GLY A 345 21.66 -13.21 -12.62
CA GLY A 345 21.68 -11.93 -11.93
C GLY A 345 20.51 -11.71 -10.97
N TYR A 346 19.45 -12.53 -10.99
CA TYR A 346 18.25 -12.28 -10.18
C TYR A 346 18.50 -12.35 -8.67
N ALA A 347 19.49 -13.09 -8.19
CA ALA A 347 19.76 -13.19 -6.74
C ALA A 347 20.16 -11.85 -6.10
N ILE A 348 20.68 -10.88 -6.87
CA ILE A 348 21.00 -9.54 -6.37
C ILE A 348 19.78 -8.81 -5.82
N MET A 349 18.56 -9.19 -6.24
CA MET A 349 17.34 -8.58 -5.71
C MET A 349 17.27 -8.65 -4.18
N TRP A 350 17.76 -9.73 -3.57
CA TRP A 350 17.65 -9.97 -2.15
C TRP A 350 18.35 -8.90 -1.30
N PRO A 351 19.68 -8.65 -1.47
CA PRO A 351 20.31 -7.55 -0.75
C PRO A 351 19.77 -6.18 -1.18
N MET A 352 19.38 -6.00 -2.45
CA MET A 352 18.82 -4.74 -2.93
C MET A 352 17.51 -4.37 -2.22
N ILE A 353 16.70 -5.34 -1.82
CA ILE A 353 15.46 -5.09 -1.07
C ILE A 353 15.65 -5.22 0.45
N GLY A 354 16.57 -6.06 0.92
CA GLY A 354 16.81 -6.31 2.35
C GLY A 354 17.66 -5.25 3.03
N ALA A 355 18.78 -4.85 2.42
CA ALA A 355 19.68 -3.86 3.00
C ALA A 355 19.00 -2.50 3.26
N PRO A 356 18.17 -1.93 2.37
CA PRO A 356 17.46 -0.69 2.67
C PRO A 356 16.54 -0.80 3.89
N ILE A 357 15.90 -1.96 4.13
CA ILE A 357 15.10 -2.18 5.35
C ILE A 357 15.98 -2.06 6.59
N LEU A 358 17.16 -2.70 6.59
CA LEU A 358 18.10 -2.59 7.72
C LEU A 358 18.61 -1.16 7.90
N VAL A 359 18.87 -0.43 6.81
CA VAL A 359 19.23 0.99 6.84
C VAL A 359 18.12 1.86 7.41
N SER A 360 16.87 1.44 7.37
CA SER A 360 15.75 2.17 8.00
C SER A 360 15.69 2.05 9.53
N LEU A 361 16.41 1.12 10.15
CA LEU A 361 16.41 0.91 11.61
C LEU A 361 16.82 2.16 12.41
N PRO A 362 17.88 2.91 12.06
CA PRO A 362 18.20 4.17 12.73
C PRO A 362 17.06 5.20 12.68
N LEU A 363 16.29 5.22 11.58
CA LEU A 363 15.13 6.12 11.46
C LEU A 363 14.02 5.74 12.45
N LEU A 364 13.74 4.44 12.59
CA LEU A 364 12.78 3.95 13.60
C LEU A 364 13.26 4.23 15.02
N HIS A 365 14.54 4.04 15.31
CA HIS A 365 15.12 4.37 16.60
C HIS A 365 15.01 5.85 16.94
N LEU A 366 15.24 6.73 15.97
CA LEU A 366 15.02 8.18 16.12
C LEU A 366 13.54 8.53 16.36
N LEU A 367 12.61 7.85 15.69
CA LEU A 367 11.19 7.99 15.92
C LEU A 367 10.79 7.56 17.33
N ARG A 368 11.28 6.42 17.80
CA ARG A 368 11.04 5.90 19.14
C ARG A 368 11.38 6.91 20.22
N ARG A 369 12.61 7.44 20.18
CA ARG A 369 13.07 8.45 21.13
C ARG A 369 12.19 9.71 21.17
N ARG A 370 11.57 10.07 20.06
CA ARG A 370 10.70 11.26 19.98
C ARG A 370 9.28 11.02 20.44
N VAL A 371 8.77 9.79 20.26
CA VAL A 371 7.44 9.39 20.73
C VAL A 371 7.43 9.14 22.25
N GLU A 372 8.55 8.68 22.82
CA GLU A 372 8.70 8.45 24.27
C GLU A 372 8.87 9.76 25.07
N VAL A 373 9.23 10.88 24.42
CA VAL A 373 9.46 12.19 25.05
C VAL A 373 8.26 13.14 24.89
N ALA A 374 7.32 12.83 24.00
CA ALA A 374 6.11 13.63 23.76
C ALA A 374 4.89 13.06 24.51
#